data_103ff39a03158e7cfb4dbb738b38d325
#
_entry.id   103ff39a03158e7cfb4dbb738b38d325
#
_cell.length_a   1.000
_cell.length_b   1.000
_cell.length_c   1.000
_cell.angle_alpha   90.00
_cell.angle_beta   90.00
_cell.angle_gamma   90.00
#
_symmetry.space_group_name_H-M   'P 1'
#
loop_
_entity.id
_entity.type
_entity.pdbx_description
1 polymer ?
#
loop_
_entity_poly.entity_id
_entity_poly.type
_entity_poly.pdbx_seq_one_letter_code
_entity_poly.pdbx_strand_id
1 'polypeptide(L)'
;VRIRYCFAVALLPVAAPAYAQSTDTAPPPAVTVSGSAAILSDYRLRGISQTDEHMAVQTGLTVAHKSGVYVGAWASNLAGWGTFGGANMELDLIGGYKTKISSTGTLDVGLTWYMYPGGANKTDYAEPYVKLSGTTGPVSLTAGAAYAPKQQAIGKWYDNGASAAAGVYDHPGAKSDNLYVWGDGAAAIHGTPFTAKAHIGHSWGMDGLGPNATAPTPTGDYWDWSLGVDTSWRNLTLGVAWIDTNISNRDAAYLRPSFSKGQDGTGNIAGSTALVSLTAAF
;
A
#
# COMPACT_ATOMS: atom_id res chain seq x y z
N VAL A 1 -22.23 -11.71 19.69
CA VAL A 1 -21.75 -11.47 18.32
C VAL A 1 -20.38 -10.85 18.45
N ARG A 2 -19.32 -11.64 18.20
CA ARG A 2 -17.93 -11.12 18.23
C ARG A 2 -17.58 -10.70 16.82
N ILE A 3 -17.64 -9.39 16.55
CA ILE A 3 -17.22 -8.77 15.30
C ILE A 3 -15.69 -8.80 15.27
N ARG A 4 -15.11 -9.49 14.32
CA ARG A 4 -13.66 -9.51 14.08
C ARG A 4 -13.37 -8.49 12.96
N TYR A 5 -12.50 -7.55 13.28
CA TYR A 5 -12.20 -6.41 12.43
C TYR A 5 -11.13 -6.76 11.41
N CYS A 6 -11.39 -6.47 10.14
CA CYS A 6 -10.39 -6.46 9.08
C CYS A 6 -9.92 -5.04 8.88
N PHE A 7 -8.59 -4.84 8.93
CA PHE A 7 -7.96 -3.57 8.58
C PHE A 7 -7.61 -3.58 7.10
N ALA A 8 -8.07 -2.62 6.36
CA ALA A 8 -7.50 -2.29 5.07
C ALA A 8 -6.59 -1.08 5.26
N VAL A 9 -5.31 -1.33 5.36
CA VAL A 9 -4.27 -0.33 5.16
C VAL A 9 -3.94 -0.41 3.68
N ALA A 10 -3.66 0.70 3.03
CA ALA A 10 -3.16 0.74 1.67
C ALA A 10 -1.71 0.23 1.59
N LEU A 11 -1.45 -0.87 2.23
CA LEU A 11 -0.32 -1.78 2.15
C LEU A 11 -0.86 -3.12 2.65
N LEU A 12 -1.30 -3.98 1.73
CA LEU A 12 -1.77 -5.35 1.92
C LEU A 12 -2.89 -5.51 2.97
N PRO A 13 -4.09 -5.83 2.57
CA PRO A 13 -5.07 -6.33 3.51
C PRO A 13 -4.56 -7.66 4.06
N VAL A 14 -3.99 -7.65 5.27
CA VAL A 14 -3.91 -8.88 6.04
C VAL A 14 -5.34 -9.15 6.48
N ALA A 15 -6.09 -9.85 5.62
CA ALA A 15 -7.41 -10.35 5.98
C ALA A 15 -7.24 -11.24 7.19
N ALA A 16 -7.84 -10.87 8.32
CA ALA A 16 -7.97 -11.80 9.42
C ALA A 16 -8.83 -12.98 8.91
N PRO A 17 -8.39 -14.25 9.05
CA PRO A 17 -9.14 -15.38 8.56
C PRO A 17 -10.55 -15.38 9.17
N ALA A 18 -11.57 -15.42 8.34
CA ALA A 18 -12.91 -15.74 8.77
C ALA A 18 -12.92 -17.23 9.14
N TYR A 19 -12.73 -17.53 10.43
CA TYR A 19 -12.95 -18.88 10.90
C TYR A 19 -14.44 -19.17 10.85
N ALA A 20 -14.86 -20.06 9.96
CA ALA A 20 -16.09 -20.82 10.17
C ALA A 20 -15.95 -21.48 11.56
N GLN A 21 -16.91 -21.27 12.45
CA GLN A 21 -16.94 -22.00 13.72
C GLN A 21 -17.21 -23.48 13.41
N SER A 22 -16.13 -24.25 13.27
CA SER A 22 -16.22 -25.69 13.48
C SER A 22 -16.16 -25.90 15.00
N THR A 23 -17.04 -26.71 15.53
CA THR A 23 -17.01 -27.21 16.90
C THR A 23 -15.91 -28.26 17.08
N ASP A 24 -14.90 -28.21 16.25
CA ASP A 24 -13.80 -29.16 16.24
C ASP A 24 -12.81 -28.83 17.36
N THR A 25 -12.60 -29.78 18.27
CA THR A 25 -11.67 -29.70 19.39
C THR A 25 -10.21 -29.91 18.96
N ALA A 26 -9.93 -29.98 17.67
CA ALA A 26 -8.58 -30.13 17.13
C ALA A 26 -7.71 -28.89 17.45
N PRO A 27 -6.42 -29.06 17.79
CA PRO A 27 -5.50 -27.93 17.92
C PRO A 27 -5.48 -27.09 16.66
N PRO A 28 -5.32 -25.74 16.75
CA PRO A 28 -5.20 -24.91 15.56
C PRO A 28 -4.10 -25.43 14.63
N PRO A 29 -4.31 -25.42 13.31
CA PRO A 29 -3.34 -25.92 12.36
C PRO A 29 -2.00 -25.18 12.52
N ALA A 30 -0.90 -25.89 12.34
CA ALA A 30 0.45 -25.31 12.45
C ALA A 30 0.71 -24.27 11.36
N VAL A 31 0.05 -24.41 10.23
CA VAL A 31 0.11 -23.52 9.06
C VAL A 31 -1.30 -23.04 8.73
N THR A 32 -1.45 -21.76 8.49
CA THR A 32 -2.68 -21.13 8.00
C THR A 32 -2.41 -20.46 6.67
N VAL A 33 -3.37 -20.57 5.76
CA VAL A 33 -3.38 -19.87 4.48
C VAL A 33 -4.54 -18.89 4.51
N SER A 34 -4.30 -17.67 4.11
CA SER A 34 -5.33 -16.63 3.97
C SER A 34 -5.11 -15.86 2.69
N GLY A 35 -6.16 -15.33 2.12
CA GLY A 35 -6.08 -14.56 0.91
C GLY A 35 -7.16 -13.50 0.81
N SER A 36 -7.00 -12.62 -0.18
CA SER A 36 -7.99 -11.62 -0.53
C SER A 36 -7.99 -11.33 -2.02
N ALA A 37 -9.12 -10.88 -2.52
CA ALA A 37 -9.26 -10.28 -3.84
C ALA A 37 -10.08 -9.00 -3.68
N ALA A 38 -9.68 -7.93 -4.36
CA ALA A 38 -10.35 -6.64 -4.26
C ALA A 38 -10.51 -5.98 -5.64
N ILE A 39 -11.57 -5.21 -5.79
CA ILE A 39 -11.77 -4.26 -6.88
C ILE A 39 -11.87 -2.88 -6.25
N LEU A 40 -11.09 -1.94 -6.76
CA LEU A 40 -11.06 -0.56 -6.30
C LEU A 40 -11.31 0.39 -7.48
N SER A 41 -11.89 1.55 -7.20
CA SER A 41 -12.01 2.60 -8.23
C SER A 41 -10.66 3.20 -8.64
N ASP A 42 -9.64 3.09 -7.77
CA ASP A 42 -8.28 3.60 -7.98
C ASP A 42 -7.32 2.88 -7.02
N TYR A 43 -6.08 2.61 -7.42
CA TYR A 43 -5.03 2.12 -6.52
C TYR A 43 -4.17 3.30 -6.07
N ARG A 44 -4.20 3.60 -4.79
CA ARG A 44 -3.38 4.65 -4.17
C ARG A 44 -2.29 4.06 -3.27
N LEU A 45 -1.03 4.30 -3.63
CA LEU A 45 0.12 4.02 -2.77
C LEU A 45 0.54 5.34 -2.10
N ARG A 46 0.41 5.41 -0.77
CA ARG A 46 0.76 6.63 0.00
C ARG A 46 0.10 7.89 -0.61
N GLY A 47 -1.19 7.77 -0.93
CA GLY A 47 -1.99 8.86 -1.50
C GLY A 47 -1.85 9.09 -3.01
N ILE A 48 -0.85 8.53 -3.67
CA ILE A 48 -0.59 8.73 -5.11
C ILE A 48 -1.19 7.57 -5.93
N SER A 49 -1.96 7.90 -6.98
CA SER A 49 -2.55 6.88 -7.85
C SER A 49 -1.49 6.09 -8.62
N GLN A 50 -1.65 4.79 -8.65
CA GLN A 50 -0.82 3.84 -9.40
C GLN A 50 -1.53 3.32 -10.66
N THR A 51 -2.83 3.53 -10.76
CA THR A 51 -3.67 3.11 -11.88
C THR A 51 -4.19 4.28 -12.71
N ASP A 52 -3.60 5.46 -12.53
CA ASP A 52 -3.97 6.66 -13.28
C ASP A 52 -5.46 7.02 -13.09
N GLU A 53 -5.92 6.94 -11.82
CA GLU A 53 -7.31 7.19 -11.39
C GLU A 53 -8.34 6.22 -12.03
N HIS A 54 -7.86 5.06 -12.49
CA HIS A 54 -8.71 4.01 -13.05
C HIS A 54 -8.78 2.80 -12.13
N MET A 55 -9.74 1.93 -12.44
CA MET A 55 -10.03 0.73 -11.66
C MET A 55 -8.80 -0.16 -11.46
N ALA A 56 -8.61 -0.60 -10.23
CA ALA A 56 -7.63 -1.60 -9.84
C ALA A 56 -8.29 -2.93 -9.48
N VAL A 57 -7.62 -4.02 -9.84
CA VAL A 57 -7.89 -5.38 -9.36
C VAL A 57 -6.68 -5.86 -8.58
N GLN A 58 -6.88 -6.20 -7.33
CA GLN A 58 -5.81 -6.58 -6.41
C GLN A 58 -6.06 -7.97 -5.84
N THR A 59 -5.00 -8.70 -5.58
CA THR A 59 -5.08 -9.99 -4.90
C THR A 59 -3.91 -10.18 -3.96
N GLY A 60 -4.11 -10.94 -2.90
CA GLY A 60 -3.06 -11.28 -1.94
C GLY A 60 -3.23 -12.68 -1.39
N LEU A 61 -2.12 -13.34 -1.09
CA LEU A 61 -2.06 -14.64 -0.43
C LEU A 61 -0.97 -14.60 0.65
N THR A 62 -1.27 -15.16 1.81
CA THR A 62 -0.31 -15.27 2.92
C THR A 62 -0.36 -16.67 3.50
N VAL A 63 0.81 -17.25 3.70
CA VAL A 63 1.03 -18.50 4.44
C VAL A 63 1.74 -18.16 5.74
N ALA A 64 1.10 -18.43 6.87
CA ALA A 64 1.64 -18.14 8.20
C ALA A 64 1.79 -19.42 9.02
N HIS A 65 2.90 -19.54 9.73
CA HIS A 65 3.15 -20.61 10.68
C HIS A 65 2.85 -20.15 12.11
N LYS A 66 2.45 -21.09 12.98
CA LYS A 66 2.14 -20.81 14.40
C LYS A 66 3.30 -20.17 15.19
N SER A 67 4.53 -20.30 14.72
CA SER A 67 5.69 -19.61 15.32
C SER A 67 5.68 -18.09 15.12
N GLY A 68 4.84 -17.57 14.23
CA GLY A 68 4.78 -16.17 13.86
C GLY A 68 5.45 -15.84 12.52
N VAL A 69 6.27 -16.76 11.98
CA VAL A 69 6.87 -16.58 10.63
C VAL A 69 5.77 -16.65 9.57
N TYR A 70 5.83 -15.77 8.59
CA TYR A 70 4.94 -15.79 7.44
C TYR A 70 5.65 -15.38 6.16
N VAL A 71 5.10 -15.82 5.03
CA VAL A 71 5.43 -15.37 3.68
C VAL A 71 4.13 -15.07 2.93
N GLY A 72 4.19 -14.13 2.01
CA GLY A 72 3.04 -13.74 1.21
C GLY A 72 3.43 -13.19 -0.13
N ALA A 73 2.45 -13.07 -0.99
CA ALA A 73 2.52 -12.36 -2.25
C ALA A 73 1.29 -11.48 -2.40
N TRP A 74 1.47 -10.33 -2.99
CA TRP A 74 0.38 -9.43 -3.36
C TRP A 74 0.61 -8.91 -4.78
N ALA A 75 -0.46 -8.61 -5.50
CA ALA A 75 -0.38 -8.09 -6.85
C ALA A 75 -1.53 -7.11 -7.13
N SER A 76 -1.24 -6.14 -7.99
CA SER A 76 -2.22 -5.19 -8.56
C SER A 76 -1.88 -4.91 -10.01
N ASN A 77 -2.89 -4.62 -10.83
CA ASN A 77 -2.63 -3.95 -12.09
C ASN A 77 -2.13 -2.52 -11.83
N LEU A 78 -1.38 -1.98 -12.77
CA LEU A 78 -0.90 -0.61 -12.81
C LEU A 78 -1.46 0.09 -14.06
N ALA A 79 -1.26 1.42 -14.15
CA ALA A 79 -1.57 2.17 -15.35
C ALA A 79 -0.86 1.63 -16.61
N GLY A 80 0.25 0.94 -16.42
CA GLY A 80 1.05 0.31 -17.46
C GLY A 80 1.99 1.31 -18.09
N TRP A 81 1.55 1.96 -19.10
CA TRP A 81 2.33 2.93 -19.83
C TRP A 81 2.91 4.04 -18.94
N GLY A 82 4.25 4.14 -18.91
CA GLY A 82 4.97 5.16 -18.14
C GLY A 82 5.10 4.88 -16.63
N THR A 83 4.38 3.88 -16.09
CA THR A 83 4.48 3.47 -14.68
C THR A 83 5.61 2.47 -14.52
N PHE A 84 6.51 2.70 -13.57
CA PHE A 84 7.61 1.77 -13.22
C PHE A 84 8.26 1.11 -14.45
N GLY A 85 8.64 1.93 -15.44
CA GLY A 85 9.23 1.46 -16.69
C GLY A 85 8.25 0.75 -17.64
N GLY A 86 6.96 1.07 -17.57
CA GLY A 86 5.91 0.52 -18.42
C GLY A 86 5.30 -0.79 -17.93
N ALA A 87 5.54 -1.17 -16.68
CA ALA A 87 4.91 -2.34 -16.08
C ALA A 87 3.38 -2.20 -16.04
N ASN A 88 2.67 -3.30 -16.36
CA ASN A 88 1.21 -3.37 -16.24
C ASN A 88 0.77 -3.98 -14.90
N MET A 89 1.72 -4.45 -14.10
CA MET A 89 1.46 -5.15 -12.84
C MET A 89 2.57 -4.84 -11.84
N GLU A 90 2.16 -4.70 -10.59
CA GLU A 90 3.01 -4.78 -9.41
C GLU A 90 2.83 -6.14 -8.77
N LEU A 91 3.93 -6.75 -8.36
CA LEU A 91 3.97 -8.00 -7.61
C LEU A 91 4.91 -7.84 -6.42
N ASP A 92 4.37 -7.94 -5.23
CA ASP A 92 5.13 -7.83 -3.99
C ASP A 92 5.33 -9.21 -3.37
N LEU A 93 6.57 -9.53 -3.03
CA LEU A 93 6.87 -10.65 -2.15
C LEU A 93 7.13 -10.14 -0.74
N ILE A 94 6.49 -10.77 0.23
CA ILE A 94 6.52 -10.33 1.61
C ILE A 94 6.96 -11.49 2.48
N GLY A 95 7.86 -11.20 3.41
CA GLY A 95 8.25 -12.15 4.45
C GLY A 95 8.42 -11.45 5.76
N GLY A 96 8.03 -12.11 6.85
CA GLY A 96 8.12 -11.45 8.15
C GLY A 96 7.90 -12.38 9.33
N TYR A 97 7.93 -11.74 10.49
CA TYR A 97 7.67 -12.36 11.79
C TYR A 97 6.70 -11.50 12.59
N LYS A 98 5.60 -12.09 12.99
CA LYS A 98 4.53 -11.44 13.74
C LYS A 98 4.36 -12.12 15.11
N THR A 99 4.39 -11.34 16.18
CA THR A 99 4.27 -11.86 17.54
C THR A 99 3.42 -10.97 18.44
N LYS A 100 2.73 -11.58 19.41
CA LYS A 100 2.05 -10.83 20.47
C LYS A 100 3.08 -10.31 21.46
N ILE A 101 3.03 -9.02 21.77
CA ILE A 101 3.85 -8.37 22.80
C ILE A 101 3.05 -8.05 24.07
N SER A 102 1.72 -8.11 23.97
CA SER A 102 0.80 -8.00 25.10
C SER A 102 -0.52 -8.73 24.79
N SER A 103 -1.47 -8.72 25.72
CA SER A 103 -2.83 -9.26 25.49
C SER A 103 -3.56 -8.58 24.32
N THR A 104 -3.26 -7.32 24.05
CA THR A 104 -3.91 -6.48 23.02
C THR A 104 -2.96 -6.00 21.93
N GLY A 105 -1.64 -6.15 22.14
CA GLY A 105 -0.61 -5.60 21.27
C GLY A 105 0.12 -6.67 20.46
N THR A 106 0.48 -6.34 19.22
CA THR A 106 1.19 -7.18 18.27
C THR A 106 2.32 -6.39 17.63
N LEU A 107 3.50 -6.99 17.57
CA LEU A 107 4.65 -6.53 16.78
C LEU A 107 4.72 -7.36 15.49
N ASP A 108 4.96 -6.70 14.37
CA ASP A 108 5.16 -7.31 13.06
C ASP A 108 6.39 -6.66 12.42
N VAL A 109 7.40 -7.47 12.11
CA VAL A 109 8.62 -7.04 11.43
C VAL A 109 8.79 -7.84 10.16
N GLY A 110 9.14 -7.19 9.06
CA GLY A 110 9.21 -7.88 7.78
C GLY A 110 9.92 -7.07 6.71
N LEU A 111 9.86 -7.62 5.51
CA LEU A 111 10.40 -7.06 4.29
C LEU A 111 9.35 -7.20 3.19
N THR A 112 9.15 -6.14 2.44
CA THR A 112 8.45 -6.15 1.15
C THR A 112 9.49 -6.01 0.04
N TRP A 113 9.42 -6.90 -0.95
CA TRP A 113 10.17 -6.78 -2.20
C TRP A 113 9.17 -6.42 -3.30
N TYR A 114 9.21 -5.16 -3.71
CA TYR A 114 8.39 -4.62 -4.79
C TYR A 114 8.99 -5.00 -6.12
N MET A 115 8.20 -5.63 -6.98
CA MET A 115 8.60 -6.05 -8.32
C MET A 115 7.61 -5.54 -9.36
N TYR A 116 8.14 -5.26 -10.54
CA TYR A 116 7.36 -4.71 -11.66
C TYR A 116 7.58 -5.55 -12.93
N PRO A 117 6.97 -6.77 -12.99
CA PRO A 117 7.15 -7.69 -14.11
C PRO A 117 6.75 -7.07 -15.45
N GLY A 118 7.59 -7.24 -16.46
CA GLY A 118 7.38 -6.69 -17.79
C GLY A 118 7.73 -5.22 -17.95
N GLY A 119 8.14 -4.56 -16.88
CA GLY A 119 8.69 -3.19 -16.92
C GLY A 119 10.16 -3.16 -17.32
N ALA A 120 10.73 -1.96 -17.33
CA ALA A 120 12.15 -1.76 -17.61
C ALA A 120 13.04 -2.30 -16.46
N ASN A 121 14.34 -2.37 -16.69
CA ASN A 121 15.31 -2.78 -15.68
C ASN A 121 15.41 -1.73 -14.54
N LYS A 122 15.80 -2.16 -13.34
CA LYS A 122 16.06 -1.31 -12.16
C LYS A 122 14.80 -0.64 -11.60
N THR A 123 13.69 -1.34 -11.61
CA THR A 123 12.43 -0.91 -11.00
C THR A 123 12.20 -1.53 -9.63
N ASP A 124 12.74 -2.74 -9.40
CA ASP A 124 12.49 -3.51 -8.19
C ASP A 124 13.28 -2.97 -7.01
N TYR A 125 12.65 -2.92 -5.84
CA TYR A 125 13.31 -2.46 -4.61
C TYR A 125 12.79 -3.18 -3.37
N ALA A 126 13.61 -3.20 -2.32
CA ALA A 126 13.31 -3.82 -1.03
C ALA A 126 13.01 -2.75 0.01
N GLU A 127 12.01 -3.01 0.85
CA GLU A 127 11.59 -2.11 1.92
C GLU A 127 11.30 -2.91 3.21
N PRO A 128 12.27 -3.04 4.12
CA PRO A 128 12.05 -3.48 5.50
C PRO A 128 11.00 -2.62 6.21
N TYR A 129 10.20 -3.25 7.08
CA TYR A 129 9.21 -2.52 7.88
C TYR A 129 9.07 -3.07 9.30
N VAL A 130 8.52 -2.23 10.16
CA VAL A 130 8.05 -2.57 11.50
C VAL A 130 6.66 -1.99 11.72
N LYS A 131 5.75 -2.76 12.31
CA LYS A 131 4.40 -2.33 12.69
C LYS A 131 4.09 -2.74 14.12
N LEU A 132 3.48 -1.82 14.85
CA LEU A 132 2.90 -2.04 16.17
C LEU A 132 1.39 -1.86 16.04
N SER A 133 0.62 -2.89 16.37
CA SER A 133 -0.84 -2.85 16.32
C SER A 133 -1.45 -3.20 17.65
N GLY A 134 -2.56 -2.57 18.00
CA GLY A 134 -3.28 -2.85 19.22
C GLY A 134 -4.79 -2.65 19.07
N THR A 135 -5.56 -3.40 19.87
CA THR A 135 -7.02 -3.28 19.88
C THR A 135 -7.52 -3.16 21.33
N THR A 136 -8.33 -2.14 21.59
CA THR A 136 -8.99 -1.92 22.88
C THR A 136 -10.46 -1.52 22.66
N GLY A 137 -11.38 -2.35 23.18
CA GLY A 137 -12.81 -2.17 22.92
C GLY A 137 -13.12 -2.15 21.42
N PRO A 138 -13.84 -1.12 20.93
CA PRO A 138 -14.18 -1.00 19.50
C PRO A 138 -13.06 -0.41 18.65
N VAL A 139 -11.96 0.04 19.25
CA VAL A 139 -10.89 0.79 18.58
C VAL A 139 -9.70 -0.11 18.33
N SER A 140 -9.16 -0.03 17.13
CA SER A 140 -7.90 -0.63 16.74
C SER A 140 -6.98 0.44 16.18
N LEU A 141 -5.71 0.39 16.56
CA LEU A 141 -4.68 1.32 16.12
C LEU A 141 -3.49 0.55 15.57
N THR A 142 -2.82 1.12 14.58
CA THR A 142 -1.53 0.67 14.09
C THR A 142 -0.60 1.87 13.94
N ALA A 143 0.65 1.71 14.32
CA ALA A 143 1.73 2.60 13.96
C ALA A 143 2.80 1.80 13.23
N GLY A 144 3.36 2.36 12.16
CA GLY A 144 4.34 1.67 11.35
C GLY A 144 5.45 2.57 10.82
N ALA A 145 6.56 1.94 10.47
CA ALA A 145 7.65 2.56 9.74
C ALA A 145 8.19 1.58 8.70
N ALA A 146 8.45 2.05 7.50
CA ALA A 146 9.07 1.31 6.41
C ALA A 146 10.27 2.11 5.90
N TYR A 147 11.40 1.45 5.69
CA TYR A 147 12.63 2.09 5.23
C TYR A 147 13.21 1.35 4.04
N ALA A 148 13.12 1.96 2.88
CA ALA A 148 13.82 1.47 1.70
C ALA A 148 15.27 1.99 1.72
N PRO A 149 16.29 1.12 1.92
CA PRO A 149 17.68 1.55 1.94
C PRO A 149 18.12 2.01 0.55
N LYS A 150 19.28 2.66 0.48
CA LYS A 150 19.82 3.24 -0.78
C LYS A 150 19.88 2.23 -1.92
N GLN A 151 19.00 2.40 -2.90
CA GLN A 151 18.82 1.55 -4.07
C GLN A 151 18.76 2.39 -5.36
N GLN A 152 19.15 1.78 -6.49
CA GLN A 152 19.11 2.47 -7.78
C GLN A 152 17.69 2.72 -8.27
N ALA A 153 16.75 1.80 -8.01
CA ALA A 153 15.35 1.92 -8.42
C ALA A 153 14.68 3.19 -7.89
N ILE A 154 15.08 3.64 -6.70
CA ILE A 154 14.56 4.85 -6.05
C ILE A 154 15.60 5.99 -6.00
N GLY A 155 16.68 5.88 -6.78
CA GLY A 155 17.71 6.91 -6.89
C GLY A 155 17.26 8.09 -7.74
N LYS A 156 17.77 9.29 -7.46
CA LYS A 156 17.51 10.49 -8.27
C LYS A 156 18.35 10.44 -9.55
N TRP A 157 17.77 9.93 -10.63
CA TRP A 157 18.40 9.89 -11.95
C TRP A 157 18.05 11.10 -12.79
N TYR A 158 16.86 11.69 -12.56
CA TYR A 158 16.38 12.92 -13.20
C TYR A 158 16.08 13.96 -12.13
N ASP A 159 16.49 15.20 -12.38
CA ASP A 159 16.20 16.32 -11.48
C ASP A 159 14.74 16.77 -11.58
N ASN A 160 14.11 16.56 -12.75
CA ASN A 160 12.74 17.02 -13.00
C ASN A 160 12.08 16.26 -14.17
N GLY A 161 10.79 16.53 -14.36
CA GLY A 161 10.01 15.91 -15.43
C GLY A 161 10.48 16.27 -16.86
N ALA A 162 11.14 17.40 -17.06
CA ALA A 162 11.66 17.79 -18.38
C ALA A 162 12.87 16.92 -18.77
N SER A 163 13.80 16.68 -17.84
CA SER A 163 14.92 15.74 -18.06
C SER A 163 14.40 14.34 -18.33
N ALA A 164 13.38 13.90 -17.57
CA ALA A 164 12.75 12.59 -17.77
C ALA A 164 12.07 12.48 -19.15
N ALA A 165 11.33 13.49 -19.56
CA ALA A 165 10.69 13.53 -20.87
C ALA A 165 11.70 13.54 -22.03
N ALA A 166 12.86 14.18 -21.83
CA ALA A 166 13.97 14.19 -22.79
C ALA A 166 14.77 12.86 -22.78
N GLY A 167 14.58 11.98 -21.79
CA GLY A 167 15.33 10.74 -21.64
C GLY A 167 16.80 10.94 -21.29
N VAL A 168 17.17 12.09 -20.73
CA VAL A 168 18.56 12.45 -20.40
C VAL A 168 18.75 12.39 -18.89
N TYR A 169 19.55 11.44 -18.45
CA TYR A 169 19.89 11.29 -17.03
C TYR A 169 20.80 12.44 -16.56
N ASP A 170 20.36 13.14 -15.50
CA ASP A 170 21.19 14.14 -14.80
C ASP A 170 22.22 13.45 -13.90
N HIS A 171 21.83 12.34 -13.25
CA HIS A 171 22.68 11.62 -12.30
C HIS A 171 22.62 10.09 -12.51
N PRO A 172 23.16 9.55 -13.60
CA PRO A 172 23.08 8.13 -13.90
C PRO A 172 23.77 7.27 -12.82
N GLY A 173 23.07 6.26 -12.31
CA GLY A 173 23.58 5.36 -11.28
C GLY A 173 23.38 5.85 -9.84
N ALA A 174 22.77 7.02 -9.64
CA ALA A 174 22.42 7.52 -8.32
C ALA A 174 21.58 6.51 -7.53
N LYS A 175 21.77 6.51 -6.21
CA LYS A 175 21.01 5.70 -5.26
C LYS A 175 20.45 6.59 -4.18
N SER A 176 19.20 6.36 -3.82
CA SER A 176 18.53 7.06 -2.71
C SER A 176 17.81 6.07 -1.82
N ASP A 177 17.47 6.53 -0.64
CA ASP A 177 16.64 5.86 0.34
C ASP A 177 15.30 6.57 0.49
N ASN A 178 14.36 5.91 1.15
CA ASN A 178 13.07 6.46 1.51
C ASN A 178 12.66 5.93 2.88
N LEU A 179 12.16 6.81 3.73
CA LEU A 179 11.52 6.47 4.99
C LEU A 179 10.04 6.86 4.91
N TYR A 180 9.17 5.92 5.26
CA TYR A 180 7.74 6.16 5.42
C TYR A 180 7.30 5.80 6.82
N VAL A 181 6.62 6.72 7.51
CA VAL A 181 6.05 6.49 8.85
C VAL A 181 4.56 6.79 8.80
N TRP A 182 3.75 5.93 9.41
CA TRP A 182 2.30 6.11 9.36
C TRP A 182 1.59 5.67 10.64
N GLY A 183 0.35 6.13 10.75
CA GLY A 183 -0.62 5.71 11.73
C GLY A 183 -1.97 5.40 11.11
N ASP A 184 -2.60 4.32 11.56
CA ASP A 184 -3.94 3.90 11.17
C ASP A 184 -4.83 3.79 12.40
N GLY A 185 -6.08 4.16 12.23
CA GLY A 185 -7.12 3.97 13.22
C GLY A 185 -8.37 3.37 12.60
N ALA A 186 -9.04 2.49 13.34
CA ALA A 186 -10.37 2.00 12.99
C ALA A 186 -11.23 1.91 14.25
N ALA A 187 -12.49 2.31 14.13
CA ALA A 187 -13.45 2.27 15.24
C ALA A 187 -14.80 1.75 14.75
N ALA A 188 -15.28 0.64 15.35
CA ALA A 188 -16.63 0.17 15.10
C ALA A 188 -17.64 1.15 15.67
N ILE A 189 -18.60 1.60 14.84
CA ILE A 189 -19.65 2.52 15.23
C ILE A 189 -20.76 1.72 15.93
N HIS A 190 -20.90 1.97 17.24
CA HIS A 190 -21.82 1.21 18.08
C HIS A 190 -23.25 1.21 17.53
N GLY A 191 -23.89 0.04 17.48
CA GLY A 191 -25.27 -0.12 17.00
C GLY A 191 -25.43 -0.08 15.48
N THR A 192 -24.35 -0.03 14.72
CA THR A 192 -24.38 -0.01 13.25
C THR A 192 -23.45 -1.09 12.67
N PRO A 193 -23.59 -1.47 11.38
CA PRO A 193 -22.65 -2.37 10.70
C PRO A 193 -21.37 -1.65 10.22
N PHE A 194 -21.20 -0.38 10.54
CA PHE A 194 -20.13 0.46 10.00
C PHE A 194 -18.91 0.52 10.93
N THR A 195 -17.73 0.62 10.29
CA THR A 195 -16.44 0.90 10.94
C THR A 195 -15.85 2.16 10.32
N ALA A 196 -15.65 3.19 11.12
CA ALA A 196 -14.91 4.38 10.72
C ALA A 196 -13.41 4.07 10.66
N LYS A 197 -12.70 4.65 9.68
CA LYS A 197 -11.27 4.45 9.43
C LYS A 197 -10.58 5.78 9.19
N ALA A 198 -9.33 5.86 9.63
CA ALA A 198 -8.45 6.99 9.37
C ALA A 198 -7.03 6.49 9.14
N HIS A 199 -6.32 7.19 8.29
CA HIS A 199 -4.91 7.01 8.01
C HIS A 199 -4.21 8.36 7.93
N ILE A 200 -2.95 8.41 8.38
CA ILE A 200 -2.03 9.50 8.14
C ILE A 200 -0.63 8.93 7.97
N GLY A 201 0.08 9.40 6.96
CA GLY A 201 1.45 8.99 6.67
C GLY A 201 2.33 10.16 6.28
N HIS A 202 3.63 9.98 6.44
CA HIS A 202 4.63 10.92 5.94
C HIS A 202 5.77 10.16 5.29
N SER A 203 6.13 10.57 4.08
CA SER A 203 7.23 10.02 3.30
C SER A 203 8.38 11.01 3.29
N TRP A 204 9.56 10.57 3.71
CA TRP A 204 10.82 11.31 3.58
C TRP A 204 11.66 10.67 2.49
N GLY A 205 12.15 11.48 1.58
CA GLY A 205 13.01 11.03 0.51
C GLY A 205 13.48 12.20 -0.33
N MET A 206 14.29 11.93 -1.34
CA MET A 206 14.74 12.97 -2.23
C MET A 206 13.64 13.40 -3.21
N ASP A 207 13.66 14.66 -3.61
CA ASP A 207 12.95 15.15 -4.78
C ASP A 207 13.62 14.67 -6.07
N GLY A 208 12.85 14.40 -7.11
CA GLY A 208 13.32 13.93 -8.40
C GLY A 208 12.84 12.53 -8.77
N LEU A 209 13.22 12.05 -9.93
CA LEU A 209 12.70 10.82 -10.51
C LEU A 209 13.80 9.76 -10.66
N GLY A 210 13.43 8.51 -10.45
CA GLY A 210 14.30 7.36 -10.61
C GLY A 210 14.63 7.03 -12.07
N PRO A 211 15.36 5.94 -12.34
CA PRO A 211 15.84 5.58 -13.68
C PRO A 211 14.72 5.37 -14.70
N ASN A 212 13.51 5.10 -14.22
CA ASN A 212 12.32 4.92 -15.05
C ASN A 212 11.29 6.05 -14.85
N ALA A 213 11.76 7.23 -14.48
CA ALA A 213 10.97 8.41 -14.20
C ALA A 213 9.92 8.23 -13.08
N THR A 214 10.20 7.36 -12.10
CA THR A 214 9.37 7.11 -10.94
C THR A 214 10.18 7.25 -9.64
N ALA A 215 9.52 7.58 -8.54
CA ALA A 215 10.13 7.63 -7.20
C ALA A 215 9.06 7.55 -6.12
N PRO A 216 9.39 7.11 -4.90
CA PRO A 216 8.47 7.15 -3.75
C PRO A 216 8.12 8.59 -3.31
N THR A 217 9.03 9.55 -3.54
CA THR A 217 8.86 10.96 -3.19
C THR A 217 9.27 11.87 -4.35
N PRO A 218 8.62 11.80 -5.50
CA PRO A 218 9.08 12.51 -6.71
C PRO A 218 9.05 14.03 -6.59
N THR A 219 8.29 14.56 -5.64
CA THR A 219 8.17 15.98 -5.32
C THR A 219 8.88 16.38 -4.01
N GLY A 220 9.71 15.49 -3.44
CA GLY A 220 10.27 15.61 -2.10
C GLY A 220 9.32 15.08 -1.04
N ASP A 221 9.59 15.43 0.22
CA ASP A 221 8.81 14.97 1.36
C ASP A 221 7.35 15.39 1.28
N TYR A 222 6.43 14.49 1.65
CA TYR A 222 5.01 14.82 1.65
C TYR A 222 4.21 14.02 2.70
N TRP A 223 3.03 14.54 3.03
CA TRP A 223 2.02 13.89 3.83
C TRP A 223 0.92 13.30 2.98
N ASP A 224 0.40 12.16 3.39
CA ASP A 224 -0.83 11.59 2.88
C ASP A 224 -1.79 11.25 4.02
N TRP A 225 -3.09 11.26 3.73
CA TRP A 225 -4.13 10.92 4.72
C TRP A 225 -5.38 10.38 4.03
N SER A 226 -6.15 9.62 4.80
CA SER A 226 -7.48 9.21 4.38
C SER A 226 -8.46 9.13 5.55
N LEU A 227 -9.73 9.35 5.23
CA LEU A 227 -10.86 9.10 6.11
C LEU A 227 -11.88 8.24 5.37
N GLY A 228 -12.40 7.21 6.01
CA GLY A 228 -13.28 6.25 5.36
C GLY A 228 -14.24 5.55 6.28
N VAL A 229 -15.12 4.79 5.66
CA VAL A 229 -16.09 3.92 6.34
C VAL A 229 -16.18 2.60 5.59
N ASP A 230 -16.11 1.50 6.33
CA ASP A 230 -16.31 0.16 5.82
C ASP A 230 -17.59 -0.45 6.39
N THR A 231 -18.21 -1.33 5.61
CA THR A 231 -19.23 -2.27 6.09
C THR A 231 -18.93 -3.66 5.58
N SER A 232 -19.09 -4.66 6.44
CA SER A 232 -18.77 -6.06 6.09
C SER A 232 -20.00 -6.96 6.20
N TRP A 233 -20.16 -7.81 5.21
CA TRP A 233 -21.15 -8.89 5.20
C TRP A 233 -20.47 -10.20 4.84
N ARG A 234 -20.44 -11.13 5.79
CA ARG A 234 -19.67 -12.39 5.68
C ARG A 234 -18.18 -12.10 5.40
N ASN A 235 -17.70 -12.56 4.25
CA ASN A 235 -16.33 -12.38 3.78
C ASN A 235 -16.14 -11.20 2.80
N LEU A 236 -17.19 -10.42 2.56
CA LEU A 236 -17.15 -9.23 1.70
C LEU A 236 -17.11 -7.97 2.55
N THR A 237 -16.27 -7.02 2.15
CA THR A 237 -16.18 -5.68 2.74
C THR A 237 -16.32 -4.64 1.64
N LEU A 238 -17.31 -3.76 1.79
CA LEU A 238 -17.47 -2.56 0.98
C LEU A 238 -16.85 -1.38 1.76
N GLY A 239 -15.95 -0.66 1.13
CA GLY A 239 -15.28 0.51 1.68
C GLY A 239 -15.49 1.75 0.82
N VAL A 240 -15.62 2.89 1.47
CA VAL A 240 -15.57 4.22 0.85
C VAL A 240 -14.62 5.08 1.66
N ALA A 241 -13.65 5.73 1.01
CA ALA A 241 -12.68 6.58 1.66
C ALA A 241 -12.44 7.85 0.85
N TRP A 242 -12.20 8.95 1.54
CA TRP A 242 -11.61 10.16 1.00
C TRP A 242 -10.11 10.11 1.24
N ILE A 243 -9.32 10.25 0.19
CA ILE A 243 -7.85 10.17 0.22
C ILE A 243 -7.30 11.46 -0.34
N ASP A 244 -6.21 11.95 0.25
CA ASP A 244 -5.56 13.18 -0.19
C ASP A 244 -4.07 13.20 0.19
N THR A 245 -3.32 14.12 -0.40
CA THR A 245 -1.93 14.44 -0.06
C THR A 245 -1.73 15.95 0.01
N ASN A 246 -0.61 16.40 0.59
CA ASN A 246 -0.23 17.81 0.53
C ASN A 246 0.61 18.16 -0.71
N ILE A 247 0.72 17.27 -1.69
CA ILE A 247 1.39 17.56 -2.97
C ILE A 247 0.56 18.58 -3.74
N SER A 248 1.17 19.73 -4.07
CA SER A 248 0.48 20.81 -4.76
C SER A 248 0.12 20.44 -6.21
N ASN A 249 -0.91 21.07 -6.77
CA ASN A 249 -1.26 20.89 -8.18
C ASN A 249 -0.11 21.25 -9.13
N ARG A 250 0.76 22.20 -8.75
CA ARG A 250 1.95 22.56 -9.50
C ARG A 250 2.94 21.42 -9.56
N ASP A 251 3.20 20.80 -8.40
CA ASP A 251 4.17 19.71 -8.31
C ASP A 251 3.59 18.41 -8.86
N ALA A 252 2.28 18.21 -8.74
CA ALA A 252 1.59 17.04 -9.29
C ALA A 252 1.64 16.96 -10.82
N ALA A 253 1.65 18.08 -11.53
CA ALA A 253 1.82 18.11 -12.98
C ALA A 253 3.15 17.47 -13.43
N TYR A 254 4.13 17.48 -12.56
CA TYR A 254 5.43 16.87 -12.72
C TYR A 254 5.41 15.31 -12.65
N LEU A 255 4.46 14.72 -11.94
CA LEU A 255 4.31 13.28 -11.79
C LEU A 255 3.78 12.57 -13.06
N ARG A 256 3.07 13.28 -13.89
CA ARG A 256 2.26 12.73 -14.97
C ARG A 256 2.99 11.99 -16.06
N PRO A 257 4.14 12.45 -16.57
CA PRO A 257 4.83 11.72 -17.64
C PRO A 257 5.16 10.28 -17.23
N SER A 258 5.24 10.02 -15.92
CA SER A 258 5.64 8.72 -15.39
C SER A 258 4.49 7.77 -15.12
N PHE A 259 3.27 8.29 -14.93
CA PHE A 259 2.11 7.50 -14.49
C PHE A 259 0.98 7.46 -15.51
N SER A 260 0.95 8.42 -16.44
CA SER A 260 -0.18 8.62 -17.32
C SER A 260 0.07 8.06 -18.72
N LYS A 261 -0.85 7.21 -19.17
CA LYS A 261 -0.87 6.72 -20.55
C LYS A 261 -1.84 7.52 -21.40
N GLY A 262 -1.33 8.53 -22.09
CA GLY A 262 -2.14 9.30 -23.02
C GLY A 262 -3.24 10.10 -22.35
N GLN A 263 -3.08 10.42 -21.10
CA GLN A 263 -3.95 11.36 -20.41
C GLN A 263 -3.83 12.75 -21.01
N ASP A 264 -4.90 13.47 -20.89
CA ASP A 264 -5.03 14.86 -21.36
C ASP A 264 -4.08 15.85 -20.66
N GLY A 265 -3.28 15.38 -19.72
CA GLY A 265 -2.33 16.19 -18.97
C GLY A 265 -2.98 17.11 -17.93
N THR A 266 -4.25 16.93 -17.56
CA THR A 266 -4.99 17.88 -16.71
C THR A 266 -5.26 17.42 -15.29
N GLY A 267 -5.28 16.13 -14.94
CA GLY A 267 -5.58 15.63 -13.59
C GLY A 267 -4.40 15.72 -12.61
N ASN A 268 -4.64 15.53 -11.34
CA ASN A 268 -3.64 15.43 -10.29
C ASN A 268 -3.76 14.06 -9.62
N ILE A 269 -2.87 13.13 -9.99
CA ILE A 269 -2.87 11.76 -9.46
C ILE A 269 -2.52 11.67 -7.96
N ALA A 270 -2.07 12.77 -7.36
CA ALA A 270 -1.78 12.89 -5.92
C ALA A 270 -2.83 13.74 -5.19
N GLY A 271 -3.80 14.31 -5.91
CA GLY A 271 -4.86 15.13 -5.33
C GLY A 271 -5.95 14.32 -4.66
N SER A 272 -6.84 15.05 -3.99
CA SER A 272 -7.95 14.46 -3.25
C SER A 272 -8.90 13.67 -4.16
N THR A 273 -9.33 12.51 -3.69
CA THR A 273 -10.28 11.66 -4.41
C THR A 273 -11.15 10.84 -3.46
N ALA A 274 -12.32 10.44 -3.95
CA ALA A 274 -13.14 9.41 -3.31
C ALA A 274 -12.80 8.05 -3.89
N LEU A 275 -12.42 7.11 -3.04
CA LEU A 275 -12.11 5.74 -3.41
C LEU A 275 -13.23 4.82 -2.93
N VAL A 276 -13.70 3.96 -3.82
CA VAL A 276 -14.64 2.87 -3.51
C VAL A 276 -13.94 1.54 -3.69
N SER A 277 -14.13 0.63 -2.75
CA SER A 277 -13.52 -0.70 -2.79
C SER A 277 -14.51 -1.79 -2.41
N LEU A 278 -14.40 -2.95 -3.06
CA LEU A 278 -15.06 -4.19 -2.68
C LEU A 278 -14.00 -5.26 -2.51
N THR A 279 -13.87 -5.79 -1.31
CA THR A 279 -12.86 -6.81 -0.97
C THR A 279 -13.54 -8.10 -0.52
N ALA A 280 -13.09 -9.22 -1.07
CA ALA A 280 -13.41 -10.57 -0.59
C ALA A 280 -12.20 -11.13 0.15
N ALA A 281 -12.41 -11.69 1.36
CA ALA A 281 -11.37 -12.34 2.16
C ALA A 281 -11.70 -13.83 2.36
N PHE A 282 -10.68 -14.70 2.36
CA PHE A 282 -10.83 -16.15 2.50
C PHE A 282 -9.64 -16.80 3.21
#